data_85a5935ad940620218225fe49cbb2cea
#
_entry.id   85a5935ad940620218225fe49cbb2cea
#
_cell.length_a   1.000
_cell.length_b   1.000
_cell.length_c   1.000
_cell.angle_alpha   90.00
_cell.angle_beta   90.00
_cell.angle_gamma   90.00
#
_symmetry.space_group_name_H-M   'P 1'
#
loop_
_entity.id
_entity.type
_entity.pdbx_description
1 polymer ?
#
loop_
_entity_poly.entity_id
_entity_poly.type
_entity_poly.pdbx_seq_one_letter_code
_entity_poly.pdbx_strand_id
1 'polypeptide(L)'
;MKIPDLLEVAIESEIQGIKIIELKELKINKKSIEDMKDSSIYDDMNEFERDYYDIELHHLDIHRKSCLVTLYSYLESFLNYFCEYLYELNGRKLKYTDLSGTGIFRARLYLLKVEGVDFDQMNDGWNQIKGFNLIRNNIVHESGKVGKDKLIK
;
A
#
# COMPACT_ATOMS: atom_id res chain seq x y z
N MET A 1 8.81 -11.87 -23.93
CA MET A 1 8.48 -11.78 -22.50
C MET A 1 7.01 -12.15 -22.37
N LYS A 2 6.67 -13.12 -21.54
CA LYS A 2 5.28 -13.57 -21.39
C LYS A 2 4.51 -12.57 -20.51
N ILE A 3 3.17 -12.47 -20.69
CA ILE A 3 2.32 -11.57 -19.91
C ILE A 3 2.49 -11.78 -18.38
N PRO A 4 2.60 -13.01 -17.86
CA PRO A 4 2.89 -13.25 -16.45
C PRO A 4 4.19 -12.59 -15.97
N ASP A 5 5.25 -12.64 -16.76
CA ASP A 5 6.56 -12.08 -16.43
C ASP A 5 6.50 -10.56 -16.28
N LEU A 6 5.72 -9.88 -17.14
CA LEU A 6 5.51 -8.42 -17.08
C LEU A 6 4.74 -7.98 -15.85
N LEU A 7 3.69 -8.73 -15.53
CA LEU A 7 2.87 -8.45 -14.37
C LEU A 7 3.63 -8.67 -13.07
N GLU A 8 4.41 -9.76 -12.99
CA GLU A 8 5.27 -10.06 -11.84
C GLU A 8 6.29 -8.94 -11.61
N VAL A 9 7.01 -8.54 -12.65
CA VAL A 9 7.99 -7.43 -12.59
C VAL A 9 7.33 -6.12 -12.14
N ALA A 10 6.12 -5.79 -12.67
CA ALA A 10 5.41 -4.59 -12.28
C ALA A 10 4.99 -4.61 -10.81
N ILE A 11 4.41 -5.72 -10.35
CA ILE A 11 4.00 -5.90 -8.94
C ILE A 11 5.20 -5.85 -8.01
N GLU A 12 6.29 -6.54 -8.33
CA GLU A 12 7.51 -6.52 -7.54
C GLU A 12 8.14 -5.12 -7.46
N SER A 13 8.16 -4.39 -8.58
CA SER A 13 8.65 -3.01 -8.62
C SER A 13 7.87 -2.09 -7.67
N GLU A 14 6.53 -2.18 -7.68
CA GLU A 14 5.67 -1.37 -6.79
C GLU A 14 5.86 -1.76 -5.32
N ILE A 15 5.95 -3.06 -5.02
CA ILE A 15 6.22 -3.55 -3.66
C ILE A 15 7.58 -3.08 -3.16
N GLN A 16 8.61 -3.12 -3.99
CA GLN A 16 9.94 -2.63 -3.62
C GLN A 16 9.95 -1.11 -3.42
N GLY A 17 9.21 -0.36 -4.25
CA GLY A 17 9.01 1.08 -4.08
C GLY A 17 8.41 1.42 -2.71
N ILE A 18 7.33 0.75 -2.32
CA ILE A 18 6.68 0.91 -1.02
C ILE A 18 7.66 0.57 0.13
N LYS A 19 8.35 -0.57 0.05
CA LYS A 19 9.33 -0.99 1.07
C LYS A 19 10.50 -0.02 1.23
N ILE A 20 11.00 0.55 0.14
CA ILE A 20 12.10 1.52 0.19
C ILE A 20 11.65 2.80 0.88
N ILE A 21 10.45 3.28 0.60
CA ILE A 21 9.88 4.47 1.25
C ILE A 21 9.69 4.19 2.75
N GLU A 22 9.03 3.10 3.13
CA GLU A 22 8.84 2.71 4.53
C GLU A 22 10.15 2.58 5.28
N LEU A 23 11.15 1.89 4.72
CA LEU A 23 12.43 1.66 5.38
C LEU A 23 13.24 2.93 5.55
N LYS A 24 13.21 3.84 4.58
CA LYS A 24 13.91 5.13 4.70
C LYS A 24 13.24 6.03 5.74
N GLU A 25 11.93 6.14 5.69
CA GLU A 25 11.18 6.97 6.62
C GLU A 25 11.18 6.41 8.05
N LEU A 26 11.04 5.07 8.23
CA LEU A 26 11.14 4.43 9.53
C LEU A 26 12.54 4.57 10.14
N LYS A 27 13.62 4.47 9.35
CA LYS A 27 14.99 4.65 9.86
C LYS A 27 15.27 6.09 10.27
N ILE A 28 14.80 7.06 9.48
CA ILE A 28 14.97 8.48 9.80
C ILE A 28 14.21 8.82 11.09
N ASN A 29 12.97 8.35 11.22
CA ASN A 29 12.16 8.69 12.37
C ASN A 29 12.47 7.91 13.63
N LYS A 30 12.79 6.61 13.52
CA LYS A 30 13.15 5.83 14.70
C LYS A 30 14.38 6.43 15.37
N LYS A 31 15.37 6.82 14.57
CA LYS A 31 16.56 7.49 15.08
C LYS A 31 16.25 8.88 15.65
N SER A 32 15.45 9.69 14.96
CA SER A 32 15.05 11.02 15.46
C SER A 32 14.22 10.92 16.74
N ILE A 33 13.27 9.99 16.81
CA ILE A 33 12.40 9.82 17.98
C ILE A 33 13.16 9.17 19.15
N GLU A 34 14.07 8.23 18.90
CA GLU A 34 14.92 7.64 19.94
C GLU A 34 15.96 8.65 20.45
N ASP A 35 16.60 9.40 19.56
CA ASP A 35 17.55 10.46 19.92
C ASP A 35 16.87 11.60 20.70
N MET A 36 15.57 11.85 20.50
CA MET A 36 14.81 12.88 21.22
C MET A 36 14.14 12.37 22.50
N LYS A 37 13.72 11.09 22.58
CA LYS A 37 13.17 10.50 23.80
C LYS A 37 14.22 10.28 24.87
N ASP A 38 15.46 10.10 24.49
CA ASP A 38 16.60 9.93 25.41
C ASP A 38 17.25 11.25 25.81
N SER A 39 16.73 12.36 25.29
CA SER A 39 17.28 13.68 25.56
C SER A 39 16.41 14.41 26.60
N SER A 40 17.07 14.85 27.68
CA SER A 40 16.56 15.91 28.56
C SER A 40 16.08 17.17 27.80
N ILE A 41 16.32 17.24 26.50
CA ILE A 41 15.93 18.31 25.57
C ILE A 41 14.42 18.47 25.49
N TYR A 42 13.62 17.36 25.51
CA TYR A 42 12.15 17.47 25.45
C TYR A 42 11.56 18.08 26.73
N ASP A 43 12.19 17.81 27.88
CA ASP A 43 11.79 18.36 29.18
C ASP A 43 12.18 19.84 29.29
N ASP A 44 13.25 20.26 28.59
CA ASP A 44 13.73 21.65 28.55
C ASP A 44 13.07 22.50 27.45
N MET A 45 12.28 21.90 26.55
CA MET A 45 11.53 22.62 25.52
C MET A 45 10.42 23.46 26.14
N ASN A 46 10.30 24.70 25.68
CA ASN A 46 9.15 25.54 26.01
C ASN A 46 7.87 25.05 25.30
N GLU A 47 6.69 25.54 25.71
CA GLU A 47 5.39 25.10 25.19
C GLU A 47 5.30 25.27 23.66
N PHE A 48 5.81 26.38 23.11
CA PHE A 48 5.80 26.63 21.67
C PHE A 48 6.66 25.66 20.87
N GLU A 49 7.83 25.28 21.39
CA GLU A 49 8.72 24.31 20.76
C GLU A 49 8.11 22.89 20.75
N ARG A 50 7.41 22.50 21.83
CA ARG A 50 6.68 21.24 21.91
C ARG A 50 5.53 21.19 20.90
N ASP A 51 4.72 22.26 20.83
CA ASP A 51 3.61 22.35 19.87
C ASP A 51 4.11 22.29 18.42
N TYR A 52 5.21 22.97 18.11
CA TYR A 52 5.82 22.92 16.78
C TYR A 52 6.29 21.51 16.43
N TYR A 53 6.92 20.83 17.37
CA TYR A 53 7.39 19.45 17.22
C TYR A 53 6.25 18.46 17.01
N ASP A 54 5.18 18.58 17.77
CA ASP A 54 3.99 17.72 17.64
C ASP A 54 3.30 17.94 16.28
N ILE A 55 3.26 19.18 15.79
CA ILE A 55 2.76 19.50 14.46
C ILE A 55 3.61 18.82 13.37
N GLU A 56 4.93 18.86 13.50
CA GLU A 56 5.84 18.26 12.52
C GLU A 56 5.69 16.74 12.48
N LEU A 57 5.61 16.08 13.64
CA LEU A 57 5.33 14.64 13.72
C LEU A 57 3.98 14.27 13.11
N HIS A 58 2.95 15.11 13.33
CA HIS A 58 1.64 14.89 12.73
C HIS A 58 1.66 15.01 11.21
N HIS A 59 2.39 15.99 10.67
CA HIS A 59 2.57 16.14 9.23
C HIS A 59 3.27 14.93 8.60
N LEU A 60 4.30 14.38 9.26
CA LEU A 60 4.99 13.18 8.80
C LEU A 60 4.06 11.97 8.76
N ASP A 61 3.22 11.79 9.77
CA ASP A 61 2.23 10.71 9.80
C ASP A 61 1.20 10.84 8.67
N ILE A 62 0.68 12.06 8.45
CA ILE A 62 -0.23 12.34 7.33
C ILE A 62 0.45 12.06 5.99
N HIS A 63 1.69 12.50 5.82
CA HIS A 63 2.43 12.28 4.57
C HIS A 63 2.59 10.79 4.26
N ARG A 64 3.00 9.97 5.24
CA ARG A 64 3.13 8.52 5.09
C ARG A 64 1.84 7.84 4.71
N LYS A 65 0.76 8.17 5.42
CA LYS A 65 -0.58 7.65 5.14
C LYS A 65 -1.01 8.01 3.72
N SER A 66 -0.77 9.25 3.30
CA SER A 66 -1.09 9.73 1.96
C SER A 66 -0.28 9.00 0.88
N CYS A 67 1.02 8.80 1.09
CA CYS A 67 1.87 8.04 0.17
C CYS A 67 1.35 6.61 -0.01
N LEU A 68 1.03 5.92 1.09
CA LEU A 68 0.52 4.55 1.03
C LEU A 68 -0.82 4.46 0.28
N VAL A 69 -1.75 5.36 0.58
CA VAL A 69 -3.05 5.42 -0.11
C VAL A 69 -2.88 5.70 -1.60
N THR A 70 -1.98 6.61 -1.95
CA THR A 70 -1.70 6.99 -3.35
C THR A 70 -1.09 5.83 -4.13
N LEU A 71 -0.06 5.18 -3.58
CA LEU A 71 0.61 4.04 -4.21
C LEU A 71 -0.35 2.87 -4.40
N TYR A 72 -1.17 2.58 -3.38
CA TYR A 72 -2.18 1.53 -3.50
C TYR A 72 -3.23 1.85 -4.58
N SER A 73 -3.69 3.10 -4.66
CA SER A 73 -4.65 3.54 -5.67
C SER A 73 -4.05 3.47 -7.08
N TYR A 74 -2.76 3.77 -7.22
CA TYR A 74 -2.04 3.62 -8.48
C TYR A 74 -1.97 2.15 -8.90
N LEU A 75 -1.62 1.24 -8.00
CA LEU A 75 -1.61 -0.21 -8.26
C LEU A 75 -2.99 -0.72 -8.71
N GLU A 76 -4.06 -0.30 -8.00
CA GLU A 76 -5.43 -0.67 -8.36
C GLU A 76 -5.79 -0.17 -9.77
N SER A 77 -5.48 1.08 -10.08
CA SER A 77 -5.72 1.68 -11.40
C SER A 77 -4.93 0.97 -12.49
N PHE A 78 -3.67 0.62 -12.23
CA PHE A 78 -2.84 -0.13 -13.15
C PHE A 78 -3.42 -1.52 -13.46
N LEU A 79 -3.84 -2.26 -12.43
CA LEU A 79 -4.45 -3.59 -12.61
C LEU A 79 -5.76 -3.51 -13.40
N ASN A 80 -6.60 -2.51 -13.15
CA ASN A 80 -7.83 -2.29 -13.88
C ASN A 80 -7.55 -1.98 -15.36
N TYR A 81 -6.62 -1.05 -15.62
CA TYR A 81 -6.18 -0.75 -16.98
C TYR A 81 -5.62 -1.98 -17.70
N PHE A 82 -4.82 -2.78 -17.00
CA PHE A 82 -4.24 -3.99 -17.56
C PHE A 82 -5.30 -5.05 -17.91
N CYS A 83 -6.33 -5.20 -17.07
CA CYS A 83 -7.47 -6.07 -17.39
C CYS A 83 -8.21 -5.60 -18.65
N GLU A 84 -8.39 -4.29 -18.80
CA GLU A 84 -9.08 -3.71 -19.96
C GLU A 84 -8.26 -3.87 -21.23
N TYR A 85 -6.95 -3.63 -21.14
CA TYR A 85 -6.02 -3.88 -22.25
C TYR A 85 -6.05 -5.33 -22.71
N LEU A 86 -6.01 -6.30 -21.80
CA LEU A 86 -6.08 -7.72 -22.17
C LEU A 86 -7.44 -8.13 -22.74
N TYR A 87 -8.52 -7.54 -22.23
CA TYR A 87 -9.86 -7.75 -22.77
C TYR A 87 -9.91 -7.39 -24.26
N GLU A 88 -9.39 -6.22 -24.64
CA GLU A 88 -9.35 -5.76 -26.02
C GLU A 88 -8.39 -6.59 -26.87
N LEU A 89 -7.16 -6.80 -26.37
CA LEU A 89 -6.11 -7.54 -27.08
C LEU A 89 -6.52 -8.98 -27.43
N ASN A 90 -7.18 -9.67 -26.50
CA ASN A 90 -7.55 -11.08 -26.64
C ASN A 90 -8.99 -11.27 -27.16
N GLY A 91 -9.72 -10.20 -27.46
CA GLY A 91 -11.10 -10.25 -27.96
C GLY A 91 -12.03 -11.02 -27.00
N ARG A 92 -11.88 -10.82 -25.71
CA ARG A 92 -12.69 -11.52 -24.69
C ARG A 92 -14.14 -11.05 -24.75
N LYS A 93 -15.07 -11.92 -24.31
CA LYS A 93 -16.50 -11.58 -24.20
C LYS A 93 -16.86 -11.00 -22.83
N LEU A 94 -16.08 -11.33 -21.81
CA LEU A 94 -16.32 -10.97 -20.42
C LEU A 94 -15.33 -9.89 -19.99
N LYS A 95 -15.82 -8.77 -19.51
CA LYS A 95 -15.00 -7.70 -18.92
C LYS A 95 -14.69 -7.98 -17.44
N TYR A 96 -13.62 -7.39 -16.91
CA TYR A 96 -13.31 -7.51 -15.47
C TYR A 96 -14.44 -6.87 -14.62
N THR A 97 -15.14 -5.87 -15.13
CA THR A 97 -16.29 -5.22 -14.46
C THR A 97 -17.52 -6.11 -14.34
N ASP A 98 -17.62 -7.17 -15.15
CA ASP A 98 -18.73 -8.13 -15.09
C ASP A 98 -18.57 -9.15 -13.98
N LEU A 99 -17.39 -9.21 -13.37
CA LEU A 99 -17.10 -10.12 -12.26
C LEU A 99 -17.48 -9.52 -10.91
N SER A 100 -17.83 -10.40 -9.98
CA SER A 100 -18.07 -10.02 -8.59
C SER A 100 -16.79 -9.56 -7.87
N GLY A 101 -16.97 -8.80 -6.79
CA GLY A 101 -15.85 -8.24 -6.02
C GLY A 101 -15.55 -6.78 -6.38
N THR A 102 -14.56 -6.24 -5.74
CA THR A 102 -14.16 -4.83 -5.89
C THR A 102 -12.64 -4.70 -5.93
N GLY A 103 -12.17 -3.59 -6.52
CA GLY A 103 -10.78 -3.21 -6.51
C GLY A 103 -9.85 -4.28 -7.08
N ILE A 104 -8.69 -4.40 -6.48
CA ILE A 104 -7.64 -5.35 -6.90
C ILE A 104 -8.08 -6.82 -6.88
N PHE A 105 -9.04 -7.19 -6.02
CA PHE A 105 -9.52 -8.58 -5.94
C PHE A 105 -10.32 -8.96 -7.17
N ARG A 106 -11.11 -8.04 -7.71
CA ARG A 106 -11.85 -8.24 -8.97
C ARG A 106 -10.89 -8.33 -10.16
N ALA A 107 -9.91 -7.43 -10.23
CA ALA A 107 -8.88 -7.48 -11.26
C ALA A 107 -8.11 -8.83 -11.22
N ARG A 108 -7.68 -9.26 -10.03
CA ARG A 108 -7.03 -10.57 -9.87
C ARG A 108 -7.92 -11.72 -10.33
N LEU A 109 -9.20 -11.69 -9.97
CA LEU A 109 -10.16 -12.73 -10.36
C LEU A 109 -10.28 -12.82 -11.88
N TYR A 110 -10.33 -11.68 -12.57
CA TYR A 110 -10.33 -11.61 -14.02
C TYR A 110 -9.06 -12.21 -14.62
N LEU A 111 -7.91 -11.78 -14.16
CA LEU A 111 -6.60 -12.27 -14.63
C LEU A 111 -6.48 -13.79 -14.43
N LEU A 112 -6.91 -14.31 -13.28
CA LEU A 112 -6.87 -15.74 -13.00
C LEU A 112 -7.86 -16.54 -13.83
N LYS A 113 -9.13 -16.11 -13.90
CA LYS A 113 -10.23 -16.92 -14.46
C LYS A 113 -10.43 -16.73 -15.95
N VAL A 114 -10.17 -15.54 -16.48
CA VAL A 114 -10.42 -15.18 -17.87
C VAL A 114 -9.15 -15.23 -18.68
N GLU A 115 -8.05 -14.70 -18.12
CA GLU A 115 -6.76 -14.65 -18.80
C GLU A 115 -5.84 -15.82 -18.49
N GLY A 116 -6.17 -16.64 -17.49
CA GLY A 116 -5.38 -17.83 -17.13
C GLY A 116 -4.02 -17.51 -16.50
N VAL A 117 -3.88 -16.33 -15.90
CA VAL A 117 -2.65 -15.94 -15.21
C VAL A 117 -2.49 -16.79 -13.95
N ASP A 118 -1.36 -17.48 -13.84
CA ASP A 118 -1.01 -18.24 -12.65
C ASP A 118 -0.43 -17.31 -11.58
N PHE A 119 -1.06 -17.27 -10.42
CA PHE A 119 -0.61 -16.47 -9.27
C PHE A 119 0.14 -17.30 -8.23
N ASP A 120 0.36 -18.58 -8.43
CA ASP A 120 0.99 -19.44 -7.41
C ASP A 120 2.42 -19.04 -7.12
N GLN A 121 3.15 -18.58 -8.13
CA GLN A 121 4.50 -18.05 -7.97
C GLN A 121 4.55 -16.65 -7.32
N MET A 122 3.42 -15.93 -7.33
CA MET A 122 3.28 -14.57 -6.79
C MET A 122 2.56 -14.52 -5.43
N ASN A 123 2.39 -15.67 -4.77
CA ASN A 123 1.59 -15.75 -3.54
C ASN A 123 2.09 -14.82 -2.42
N ASP A 124 3.41 -14.71 -2.24
CA ASP A 124 3.99 -13.84 -1.21
C ASP A 124 3.74 -12.36 -1.51
N GLY A 125 3.96 -11.92 -2.74
CA GLY A 125 3.64 -10.57 -3.19
C GLY A 125 2.16 -10.25 -3.05
N TRP A 126 1.29 -11.19 -3.42
CA TRP A 126 -0.15 -11.02 -3.28
C TRP A 126 -0.60 -10.91 -1.82
N ASN A 127 -0.01 -11.67 -0.91
CA ASN A 127 -0.29 -11.58 0.53
C ASN A 127 0.13 -10.21 1.09
N GLN A 128 1.26 -9.66 0.64
CA GLN A 128 1.67 -8.29 0.99
C GLN A 128 0.67 -7.25 0.48
N ILE A 129 0.21 -7.36 -0.77
CA ILE A 129 -0.82 -6.46 -1.33
C ILE A 129 -2.12 -6.51 -0.52
N LYS A 130 -2.55 -7.70 -0.06
CA LYS A 130 -3.69 -7.83 0.86
C LYS A 130 -3.46 -7.10 2.18
N GLY A 131 -2.24 -7.18 2.73
CA GLY A 131 -1.86 -6.43 3.91
C GLY A 131 -1.95 -4.92 3.69
N PHE A 132 -1.41 -4.41 2.59
CA PHE A 132 -1.53 -3.00 2.22
C PHE A 132 -2.98 -2.54 2.02
N ASN A 133 -3.84 -3.39 1.45
CA ASN A 133 -5.27 -3.10 1.33
C ASN A 133 -5.93 -2.90 2.71
N LEU A 134 -5.61 -3.75 3.69
CA LEU A 134 -6.12 -3.61 5.05
C LEU A 134 -5.66 -2.31 5.70
N ILE A 135 -4.38 -1.97 5.56
CA ILE A 135 -3.82 -0.72 6.11
C ILE A 135 -4.45 0.49 5.42
N ARG A 136 -4.53 0.49 4.09
CA ARG A 136 -5.17 1.56 3.30
C ARG A 136 -6.61 1.79 3.74
N ASN A 137 -7.40 0.72 3.90
CA ASN A 137 -8.79 0.81 4.31
C ASN A 137 -8.92 1.35 5.75
N ASN A 138 -8.04 0.96 6.64
CA ASN A 138 -7.98 1.52 7.98
C ASN A 138 -7.65 3.02 7.96
N ILE A 139 -6.69 3.45 7.15
CA ILE A 139 -6.35 4.86 7.00
C ILE A 139 -7.56 5.66 6.49
N VAL A 140 -8.23 5.18 5.45
CA VAL A 140 -9.33 5.90 4.79
C VAL A 140 -10.61 5.94 5.64
N HIS A 141 -10.95 4.85 6.32
CA HIS A 141 -12.23 4.70 7.02
C HIS A 141 -12.15 4.91 8.53
N GLU A 142 -10.99 4.66 9.13
CA GLU A 142 -10.80 4.73 10.59
C GLU A 142 -9.76 5.79 10.99
N SER A 143 -9.36 6.67 10.08
CA SER A 143 -8.31 7.70 10.29
C SER A 143 -6.98 7.12 10.77
N GLY A 144 -6.70 5.85 10.42
CA GLY A 144 -5.48 5.15 10.83
C GLY A 144 -5.47 4.67 12.28
N LYS A 145 -6.60 4.75 13.00
CA LYS A 145 -6.72 4.21 14.36
C LYS A 145 -6.92 2.70 14.29
N VAL A 146 -5.93 1.95 14.68
CA VAL A 146 -6.06 0.49 14.82
C VAL A 146 -6.70 0.19 16.17
N GLY A 147 -7.94 -0.31 16.18
CA GLY A 147 -8.54 -0.83 17.40
C GLY A 147 -7.71 -2.01 17.93
N LYS A 148 -7.39 -2.01 19.22
CA LYS A 148 -6.56 -3.03 19.88
C LYS A 148 -7.02 -4.47 19.62
N ASP A 149 -8.28 -4.66 19.27
CA ASP A 149 -8.90 -5.98 19.07
C ASP A 149 -8.69 -6.58 17.67
N LYS A 150 -8.14 -5.82 16.72
CA LYS A 150 -7.91 -6.29 15.34
C LYS A 150 -6.47 -6.78 15.06
N LEU A 151 -5.57 -6.64 16.01
CA LEU A 151 -4.15 -7.04 15.86
C LEU A 151 -3.87 -8.49 16.30
N ILE A 152 -4.88 -9.21 16.81
CA ILE A 152 -4.74 -10.58 17.30
C ILE A 152 -5.70 -11.48 16.48
N LYS A 153 -5.32 -11.77 15.24
CA LYS A 153 -5.79 -12.99 14.53
C LYS A 153 -4.76 -13.42 13.52
#